data_efdcb3e7af2642efdd3faec8b31285d6
#
_entry.id   efdcb3e7af2642efdd3faec8b31285d6
#
_cell.length_a   1.000
_cell.length_b   1.000
_cell.length_c   1.000
_cell.angle_alpha   90.00
_cell.angle_beta   90.00
_cell.angle_gamma   90.00
#
_symmetry.space_group_name_H-M   'P 1'
#
loop_
_entity.id
_entity.type
_entity.pdbx_description
1 polymer ?
#
loop_
_entity_poly.entity_id
_entity_poly.type
_entity_poly.pdbx_seq_one_letter_code
_entity_poly.pdbx_strand_id
1 'polypeptide(L)' 'MERKSVCSICGEQFPVDALISFAGEHFCEHCLNEETIVCADCGTRLWNDSNAGSDDHPLCQRCYDSSYTTCERCGR' A
#
# COMPACT_ATOMS: atom_id res chain seq x y z
N MET A 1 4.55 2.84 30.15
CA MET A 1 3.59 3.85 29.74
C MET A 1 3.14 3.62 28.32
N GLU A 2 1.85 3.71 28.14
CA GLU A 2 1.30 3.51 26.82
C GLU A 2 1.38 4.79 26.02
N ARG A 3 1.68 4.64 24.78
CA ARG A 3 1.73 5.75 23.86
C ARG A 3 0.58 5.62 22.88
N LYS A 4 -0.04 6.73 22.59
CA LYS A 4 -1.17 6.74 21.69
C LYS A 4 -0.89 7.73 20.57
N SER A 5 -1.46 7.44 19.43
CA SER A 5 -1.36 8.32 18.29
C SER A 5 -2.71 8.33 17.60
N VAL A 6 -2.83 9.12 16.56
CA VAL A 6 -4.09 9.20 15.83
C VAL A 6 -3.89 8.68 14.42
N CYS A 7 -4.93 8.05 13.90
CA CYS A 7 -4.95 7.65 12.51
C CYS A 7 -4.98 8.91 11.65
N SER A 8 -4.14 8.96 10.64
CA SER A 8 -4.05 10.14 9.77
C SER A 8 -5.28 10.28 8.87
N ILE A 9 -6.11 9.26 8.81
CA ILE A 9 -7.28 9.28 7.94
C ILE A 9 -8.54 9.59 8.73
N CYS A 10 -8.86 8.78 9.73
CA CYS A 10 -10.09 8.96 10.49
C CYS A 10 -9.92 9.84 11.72
N GLY A 11 -8.70 10.06 12.15
CA GLY A 11 -8.43 10.92 13.30
C GLY A 11 -8.73 10.31 14.65
N GLU A 12 -9.01 9.02 14.69
CA GLU A 12 -9.29 8.33 15.94
C GLU A 12 -7.99 8.01 16.66
N GLN A 13 -8.07 7.97 17.99
CA GLN A 13 -6.91 7.64 18.80
C GLN A 13 -6.77 6.14 18.96
N PHE A 14 -5.57 5.65 18.79
CA PHE A 14 -5.27 4.24 18.94
C PHE A 14 -3.92 4.10 19.64
N PRO A 15 -3.69 2.99 20.34
CA PRO A 15 -2.35 2.72 20.84
C PRO A 15 -1.41 2.52 19.65
N VAL A 16 -0.15 2.93 19.83
CA VAL A 16 0.80 2.85 18.71
C VAL A 16 0.95 1.41 18.19
N ASP A 17 0.73 0.44 19.07
CA ASP A 17 0.82 -0.97 18.66
C ASP A 17 -0.29 -1.35 17.68
N ALA A 18 -1.41 -0.64 17.73
CA ALA A 18 -2.55 -0.92 16.85
C ALA A 18 -2.47 -0.15 15.55
N LEU A 19 -1.54 0.77 15.45
CA LEU A 19 -1.39 1.57 14.25
C LEU A 19 -0.31 0.98 13.36
N ILE A 20 -0.48 1.17 12.07
CA ILE A 20 0.46 0.68 11.07
C ILE A 20 1.18 1.88 10.48
N SER A 21 2.50 1.81 10.48
CA SER A 21 3.33 2.87 9.91
C SER A 21 3.41 2.67 8.41
N PHE A 22 3.05 3.69 7.66
CA PHE A 22 3.07 3.62 6.21
C PHE A 22 3.23 5.01 5.64
N ALA A 23 4.13 5.14 4.69
CA ALA A 23 4.37 6.42 4.00
C ALA A 23 4.70 7.56 4.98
N GLY A 24 5.35 7.21 6.08
CA GLY A 24 5.77 8.21 7.06
C GLY A 24 4.69 8.63 8.03
N GLU A 25 3.54 7.99 8.00
CA GLU A 25 2.41 8.32 8.87
C GLU A 25 1.87 7.06 9.50
N HIS A 26 0.93 7.25 10.43
CA HIS A 26 0.31 6.14 11.13
C HIS A 26 -1.15 6.04 10.75
N PHE A 27 -1.61 4.83 10.53
CA PHE A 27 -2.99 4.57 10.13
C PHE A 27 -3.51 3.38 10.92
N CYS A 28 -4.80 3.40 11.23
CA CYS A 28 -5.39 2.21 11.83
C CYS A 28 -5.60 1.18 10.72
N GLU A 29 -5.67 -0.07 11.13
CA GLU A 29 -5.77 -1.16 10.17
C GLU A 29 -6.97 -0.99 9.25
N HIS A 30 -8.10 -0.56 9.80
CA HIS A 30 -9.31 -0.37 9.00
C HIS A 30 -9.10 0.64 7.87
N CYS A 31 -8.62 1.83 8.25
CA CYS A 31 -8.43 2.89 7.25
C CYS A 31 -7.35 2.52 6.25
N LEU A 32 -6.29 1.90 6.73
CA LEU A 32 -5.21 1.51 5.84
C LEU A 32 -5.70 0.51 4.80
N ASN A 33 -6.51 -0.46 5.23
CA ASN A 33 -7.07 -1.44 4.31
C ASN A 33 -8.04 -0.81 3.32
N GLU A 34 -8.73 0.24 3.74
CA GLU A 34 -9.69 0.92 2.88
C GLU A 34 -9.00 1.79 1.84
N GLU A 35 -7.90 2.42 2.23
CA GLU A 35 -7.26 3.42 1.39
C GLU A 35 -6.08 2.87 0.60
N THR A 36 -5.64 1.66 0.93
CA THR A 36 -4.49 1.07 0.26
C THR A 36 -4.82 -0.32 -0.26
N ILE A 37 -3.95 -0.81 -1.09
CA ILE A 37 -4.11 -2.12 -1.70
C ILE A 37 -2.73 -2.76 -1.72
N VAL A 38 -2.70 -4.08 -1.76
CA VAL A 38 -1.45 -4.82 -1.75
C VAL A 38 -1.18 -5.38 -3.13
N CYS A 39 0.03 -5.16 -3.61
CA CYS A 39 0.45 -5.69 -4.90
C CYS A 39 0.27 -7.21 -4.92
N ALA A 40 -0.38 -7.71 -5.95
CA ALA A 40 -0.65 -9.13 -6.07
C ALA A 40 0.59 -9.93 -6.41
N ASP A 41 1.63 -9.26 -6.86
CA ASP A 41 2.85 -9.93 -7.30
C ASP A 41 3.90 -10.00 -6.19
N CYS A 42 4.28 -8.86 -5.64
CA CYS A 42 5.34 -8.81 -4.63
C CYS A 42 4.81 -8.61 -3.21
N GLY A 43 3.55 -8.25 -3.06
CA GLY A 43 2.95 -8.06 -1.74
C GLY A 43 3.23 -6.72 -1.11
N THR A 44 3.74 -5.78 -1.87
CA THR A 44 4.01 -4.45 -1.36
C THR A 44 2.71 -3.65 -1.24
N ARG A 45 2.52 -3.01 -0.08
CA ARG A 45 1.34 -2.17 0.12
C ARG A 45 1.54 -0.83 -0.60
N LEU A 46 0.49 -0.36 -1.23
CA LEU A 46 0.53 0.91 -1.95
C LEU A 46 -0.83 1.58 -1.84
N TRP A 47 -0.85 2.87 -2.11
CA TRP A 47 -2.09 3.61 -2.12
C TRP A 47 -2.95 3.17 -3.30
N ASN A 48 -4.25 3.26 -3.14
CA ASN A 48 -5.16 2.92 -4.23
C ASN A 48 -4.86 3.73 -5.47
N ASP A 49 -4.48 4.99 -5.29
CA ASP A 49 -4.14 5.88 -6.40
C ASP A 49 -2.84 5.48 -7.07
N SER A 50 -1.99 4.76 -6.35
CA SER A 50 -0.70 4.32 -6.87
C SER A 50 -0.77 2.95 -7.51
N ASN A 51 -1.94 2.34 -7.52
CA ASN A 51 -2.14 1.03 -8.12
C ASN A 51 -1.99 1.12 -9.63
N ALA A 52 -0.95 0.49 -10.16
CA ALA A 52 -0.69 0.51 -11.59
C ALA A 52 -1.50 -0.54 -12.33
N GLY A 53 -1.97 -1.54 -11.62
CA GLY A 53 -2.80 -2.59 -12.20
C GLY A 53 -4.27 -2.27 -12.08
N SER A 54 -5.09 -3.31 -11.96
CA SER A 54 -6.52 -3.15 -11.81
C SER A 54 -6.95 -3.51 -10.39
N ASP A 55 -8.22 -3.26 -10.08
CA ASP A 55 -8.75 -3.62 -8.76
C ASP A 55 -8.67 -5.12 -8.52
N ASP A 56 -8.86 -5.90 -9.57
CA ASP A 56 -8.82 -7.36 -9.47
C ASP A 56 -7.39 -7.88 -9.38
N HIS A 57 -6.45 -7.14 -9.92
CA HIS A 57 -5.06 -7.56 -9.95
C HIS A 57 -4.16 -6.34 -9.72
N PRO A 58 -4.08 -5.88 -8.47
CA PRO A 58 -3.29 -4.70 -8.18
C PRO A 58 -1.79 -4.99 -8.33
N LEU A 59 -1.08 -4.02 -8.85
CA LEU A 59 0.35 -4.12 -9.06
C LEU A 59 0.99 -2.79 -8.68
N CYS A 60 2.15 -2.87 -8.02
CA CYS A 60 2.92 -1.66 -7.80
C CYS A 60 3.58 -1.28 -9.12
N GLN A 61 4.04 -0.03 -9.18
CA GLN A 61 4.60 0.48 -10.43
C GLN A 61 5.74 -0.39 -10.93
N ARG A 62 6.57 -0.85 -10.00
CA ARG A 62 7.71 -1.70 -10.37
C ARG A 62 7.26 -3.02 -11.00
N CYS A 63 6.29 -3.68 -10.37
CA CYS A 63 5.80 -4.95 -10.89
C CYS A 63 5.07 -4.78 -12.21
N TYR A 64 4.34 -3.67 -12.32
CA TYR A 64 3.65 -3.34 -13.55
C TYR A 64 4.65 -3.18 -14.68
N ASP A 65 5.70 -2.40 -14.44
CA ASP A 65 6.73 -2.17 -15.45
C ASP A 65 7.42 -3.47 -15.81
N SER A 66 7.70 -4.31 -14.81
CA SER A 66 8.35 -5.59 -15.07
C SER A 66 7.47 -6.52 -15.91
N SER A 67 6.16 -6.49 -15.66
CA SER A 67 5.23 -7.38 -16.35
C SER A 67 4.98 -6.93 -17.79
N TYR A 68 5.00 -5.65 -18.04
CA TYR A 68 4.61 -5.11 -19.34
C TYR A 68 5.77 -4.57 -20.15
N THR A 69 6.96 -4.49 -19.57
CA THR A 69 8.18 -4.15 -20.29
C THR A 69 8.75 -5.42 -20.86
N THR A 70 8.85 -5.46 -22.15
CA THR A 70 9.41 -6.66 -22.75
C THR A 70 10.83 -6.45 -23.12
N CYS A 71 10.80 -6.57 -23.43
CA CYS A 71 11.58 -6.65 -23.72
C CYS A 71 12.27 -6.88 -24.17
N GLU A 72 12.14 -6.74 -24.24
CA GLU A 72 12.60 -6.86 -24.51
C GLU A 72 13.14 -7.38 -24.80
N ARG A 73 13.36 -7.56 -25.13
CA ARG A 73 13.66 -8.00 -25.22
C ARG A 73 13.55 -8.54 -25.46
N CYS A 74 13.28 -8.44 -25.64
CA CYS A 74 13.04 -8.79 -25.55
C CYS A 74 13.07 -8.93 -25.73
N GLY A 75 13.33 -8.87 -26.04
CA GLY A 75 13.23 -8.85 -26.07
C GLY A 75 13.49 -9.01 -26.47
N ARG A 76 13.81 -9.21 -26.89
CA ARG A 76 14.03 -9.17 -27.13
C ARG A 76 14.14 -9.36 -27.28
#